data_8505db28d4ebda11fc4325eacdcd6759
#
_entry.id   8505db28d4ebda11fc4325eacdcd6759
#
_cell.length_a   1.000
_cell.length_b   1.000
_cell.length_c   1.000
_cell.angle_alpha   90.00
_cell.angle_beta   90.00
_cell.angle_gamma   90.00
#
_symmetry.space_group_name_H-M   'P 1'
#
loop_
_entity.id
_entity.type
_entity.pdbx_description
1 polymer ?
#
loop_
_entity_poly.entity_id
_entity_poly.type
_entity_poly.pdbx_seq_one_letter_code
_entity_poly.pdbx_strand_id
1 'polypeptide(L)'
;MVWPPSGTIAVGVADLRAEPADDAELVDQAHFGERIRVLGERGERCYVQGEDLYLGWIRRDAAFIHASQEARLVSVLMAPLHERPDPRSAVLGHAPAGTLVPEFRHYLPESPGLQREVPKAETGPWLEVVLARPDARNRFVRGYLTTDSTVRVADLPLRYPTPADYLKTAESFIGVPYLWGGTTALGLDCSGFVQQVYRLNGVALPRDADQQAMLGRKVEEARAGDLMFFGAESVDHVALATGADDFIHAPMKGGVVQRGRVGGDRILRGIRRCLPDGSTT
;
A
#
# COMPACT_ATOMS: atom_id res chain seq x y z
N MET A 1 -6.42 31.27 -6.06
CA MET A 1 -6.67 30.10 -5.21
C MET A 1 -5.33 29.44 -5.02
N VAL A 2 -4.80 29.43 -3.80
CA VAL A 2 -3.50 28.84 -3.52
C VAL A 2 -3.77 27.36 -3.27
N TRP A 3 -3.25 26.50 -4.16
CA TRP A 3 -3.33 25.04 -3.96
C TRP A 3 -2.40 24.64 -2.82
N PRO A 4 -2.82 23.73 -1.93
CA PRO A 4 -1.94 23.24 -0.88
C PRO A 4 -0.69 22.58 -1.49
N PRO A 5 0.48 22.69 -0.87
CA PRO A 5 1.69 22.04 -1.31
C PRO A 5 1.46 20.53 -1.47
N SER A 6 2.00 19.94 -2.50
CA SER A 6 2.03 18.48 -2.68
C SER A 6 3.41 17.95 -2.32
N GLY A 7 3.45 16.74 -1.84
CA GLY A 7 4.69 16.05 -1.50
C GLY A 7 4.61 14.58 -1.90
N THR A 8 5.70 13.87 -1.64
CA THR A 8 5.83 12.44 -1.87
C THR A 8 6.45 11.81 -0.64
N ILE A 9 5.94 10.68 -0.20
CA ILE A 9 6.50 9.92 0.93
C ILE A 9 7.92 9.45 0.58
N ALA A 10 8.85 9.76 1.47
CA ALA A 10 10.28 9.60 1.28
C ALA A 10 10.90 8.45 2.09
N VAL A 11 10.15 7.91 3.05
CA VAL A 11 10.51 6.74 3.87
C VAL A 11 9.78 5.51 3.38
N GLY A 12 10.24 4.31 3.74
CA GLY A 12 9.61 3.06 3.30
C GLY A 12 8.12 3.01 3.63
N VAL A 13 7.76 3.37 4.86
CA VAL A 13 6.39 3.52 5.35
C VAL A 13 6.33 4.72 6.27
N ALA A 14 5.38 5.61 6.08
CA ALA A 14 5.08 6.74 6.97
C ALA A 14 3.78 6.45 7.73
N ASP A 15 3.85 6.46 9.05
CA ASP A 15 2.67 6.34 9.91
C ASP A 15 1.86 7.64 9.85
N LEU A 16 0.57 7.53 9.53
CA LEU A 16 -0.40 8.60 9.71
C LEU A 16 -1.03 8.46 11.10
N ARG A 17 -0.93 9.53 11.89
CA ARG A 17 -1.46 9.59 13.26
C ARG A 17 -2.69 10.49 13.33
N ALA A 18 -3.63 10.16 14.21
CA ALA A 18 -4.83 10.99 14.45
C ALA A 18 -4.46 12.38 14.94
N GLU A 19 -3.41 12.49 15.76
CA GLU A 19 -2.91 13.74 16.37
C GLU A 19 -1.41 13.90 16.10
N PRO A 20 -0.84 15.13 16.21
CA PRO A 20 0.57 15.37 15.95
C PRO A 20 1.50 14.93 17.10
N ALA A 21 1.34 13.68 17.57
CA ALA A 21 2.11 13.06 18.64
C ALA A 21 2.55 11.65 18.26
N ASP A 22 3.69 11.18 18.83
CA ASP A 22 4.23 9.85 18.52
C ASP A 22 3.40 8.72 19.13
N ASP A 23 2.73 8.96 20.22
CA ASP A 23 1.84 8.04 20.95
C ASP A 23 0.37 8.15 20.53
N ALA A 24 0.04 9.03 19.59
CA ALA A 24 -1.30 9.13 19.04
C ALA A 24 -1.68 7.87 18.27
N GLU A 25 -2.99 7.64 18.14
CA GLU A 25 -3.54 6.51 17.37
C GLU A 25 -2.98 6.47 15.95
N LEU A 26 -2.52 5.29 15.53
CA LEU A 26 -2.20 5.00 14.14
C LEU A 26 -3.51 4.85 13.37
N VAL A 27 -3.76 5.72 12.43
CA VAL A 27 -5.02 5.71 11.65
C VAL A 27 -4.82 5.19 10.23
N ASP A 28 -3.62 5.35 9.68
CA ASP A 28 -3.27 4.86 8.34
C ASP A 28 -1.76 4.77 8.15
N GLN A 29 -1.31 4.21 7.02
CA GLN A 29 0.10 4.16 6.61
C GLN A 29 0.23 4.49 5.13
N ALA A 30 1.10 5.46 4.81
CA ALA A 30 1.46 5.80 3.45
C ALA A 30 2.81 5.18 3.05
N HIS A 31 2.91 4.71 1.80
CA HIS A 31 4.08 4.00 1.29
C HIS A 31 5.04 4.95 0.58
N PHE A 32 6.29 4.53 0.46
CA PHE A 32 7.29 5.24 -0.33
C PHE A 32 6.78 5.56 -1.74
N GLY A 33 6.94 6.82 -2.16
CA GLY A 33 6.51 7.29 -3.48
C GLY A 33 5.05 7.70 -3.56
N GLU A 34 4.20 7.45 -2.57
CA GLU A 34 2.83 7.95 -2.55
C GLU A 34 2.78 9.46 -2.48
N ARG A 35 1.84 10.03 -3.22
CA ARG A 35 1.60 11.47 -3.22
C ARG A 35 0.76 11.86 -2.02
N ILE A 36 1.11 13.00 -1.46
CA ILE A 36 0.34 13.61 -0.39
C ILE A 36 0.07 15.07 -0.71
N ARG A 37 -1.01 15.60 -0.15
CA ARG A 37 -1.25 17.05 -0.05
C ARG A 37 -0.95 17.48 1.37
N VAL A 38 -0.11 18.49 1.54
CA VAL A 38 0.19 19.06 2.86
C VAL A 38 -0.85 20.12 3.14
N LEU A 39 -1.71 19.88 4.12
CA LEU A 39 -2.83 20.76 4.48
C LEU A 39 -2.51 21.67 5.68
N GLY A 40 -1.48 21.36 6.45
CA GLY A 40 -1.04 22.14 7.60
C GLY A 40 0.24 21.59 8.22
N GLU A 41 0.82 22.37 9.12
CA GLU A 41 2.05 22.01 9.83
C GLU A 41 1.94 22.35 11.30
N ARG A 42 2.53 21.50 12.16
CA ARG A 42 2.62 21.73 13.61
C ARG A 42 3.94 21.15 14.13
N GLY A 43 4.90 22.02 14.42
CA GLY A 43 6.25 21.61 14.81
C GLY A 43 6.90 20.74 13.73
N GLU A 44 7.30 19.54 14.10
CA GLU A 44 7.92 18.56 13.16
C GLU A 44 6.90 17.64 12.48
N ARG A 45 5.63 18.00 12.48
CA ARG A 45 4.55 17.23 11.89
C ARG A 45 3.85 17.99 10.76
N CYS A 46 3.46 17.26 9.72
CA CYS A 46 2.62 17.73 8.64
C CYS A 46 1.27 17.03 8.69
N TYR A 47 0.19 17.81 8.62
CA TYR A 47 -1.15 17.28 8.39
C TYR A 47 -1.32 17.08 6.91
N VAL A 48 -1.58 15.85 6.48
CA VAL A 48 -1.59 15.47 5.09
C VAL A 48 -2.85 14.73 4.70
N GLN A 49 -3.15 14.75 3.39
CA GLN A 49 -4.12 13.88 2.74
C GLN A 49 -3.37 12.91 1.82
N GLY A 50 -3.57 11.62 2.00
CA GLY A 50 -3.06 10.55 1.16
C GLY A 50 -3.79 10.41 -0.19
N GLU A 51 -3.31 9.52 -1.06
CA GLU A 51 -3.94 9.22 -2.36
C GLU A 51 -5.32 8.55 -2.20
N ASP A 52 -5.52 7.83 -1.12
CA ASP A 52 -6.79 7.21 -0.71
C ASP A 52 -7.76 8.20 -0.05
N LEU A 53 -7.39 9.49 0.00
CA LEU A 53 -8.09 10.61 0.61
C LEU A 53 -8.07 10.60 2.14
N TYR A 54 -7.37 9.67 2.78
CA TYR A 54 -7.25 9.66 4.23
C TYR A 54 -6.47 10.87 4.76
N LEU A 55 -6.83 11.34 5.95
CA LEU A 55 -6.25 12.51 6.59
C LEU A 55 -5.51 12.09 7.87
N GLY A 56 -4.29 12.58 8.06
CA GLY A 56 -3.54 12.28 9.27
C GLY A 56 -2.25 13.10 9.39
N TRP A 57 -1.59 12.95 10.52
CA TRP A 57 -0.33 13.61 10.83
C TRP A 57 0.85 12.68 10.55
N ILE A 58 1.77 13.11 9.70
CA ILE A 58 3.05 12.44 9.48
C ILE A 58 4.20 13.25 10.05
N ARG A 59 5.35 12.62 10.24
CA ARG A 59 6.59 13.37 10.50
C ARG A 59 7.00 14.14 9.25
N ARG A 60 7.47 15.38 9.44
CA ARG A 60 7.89 16.23 8.32
C ARG A 60 9.04 15.59 7.51
N ASP A 61 9.97 14.89 8.20
CA ASP A 61 11.09 14.20 7.58
C ASP A 61 10.70 12.93 6.80
N ALA A 62 9.43 12.52 6.88
CA ALA A 62 8.89 11.40 6.13
C ALA A 62 8.46 11.75 4.70
N ALA A 63 8.50 13.03 4.28
CA ALA A 63 8.02 13.46 2.97
C ALA A 63 9.00 14.37 2.21
N PHE A 64 9.02 14.23 0.88
CA PHE A 64 9.68 15.13 -0.06
C PHE A 64 8.70 15.77 -1.03
N ILE A 65 9.08 16.95 -1.52
CA ILE A 65 8.32 17.66 -2.54
C ILE A 65 8.91 17.29 -3.90
N HIS A 66 8.42 16.24 -4.55
CA HIS A 66 8.56 15.95 -5.99
C HIS A 66 7.92 14.58 -6.30
N ALA A 67 6.87 14.55 -7.10
CA ALA A 67 6.27 13.31 -7.57
C ALA A 67 6.98 12.83 -8.85
N SER A 68 7.45 11.59 -8.86
CA SER A 68 7.81 10.92 -10.12
C SER A 68 6.53 10.55 -10.88
N GLN A 69 6.52 10.78 -12.19
CA GLN A 69 5.39 10.36 -13.04
C GLN A 69 5.49 8.88 -13.44
N GLU A 70 6.67 8.31 -13.40
CA GLU A 70 6.94 6.91 -13.69
C GLU A 70 7.31 6.18 -12.40
N ALA A 71 6.53 5.17 -12.05
CA ALA A 71 6.75 4.37 -10.86
C ALA A 71 6.44 2.90 -11.11
N ARG A 72 7.12 2.04 -10.36
CA ARG A 72 6.77 0.62 -10.23
C ARG A 72 6.19 0.38 -8.84
N LEU A 73 5.31 -0.59 -8.73
CA LEU A 73 4.71 -1.04 -7.48
C LEU A 73 5.38 -2.35 -7.06
N VAL A 74 5.82 -2.45 -5.81
CA VAL A 74 6.26 -3.72 -5.24
C VAL A 74 5.06 -4.65 -5.12
N SER A 75 5.09 -5.77 -5.85
CA SER A 75 3.97 -6.72 -6.00
C SER A 75 4.16 -8.01 -5.20
N VAL A 76 5.35 -8.24 -4.64
CA VAL A 76 5.61 -9.34 -3.70
C VAL A 76 5.47 -8.86 -2.26
N LEU A 77 5.21 -9.78 -1.32
CA LEU A 77 4.98 -9.43 0.08
C LEU A 77 6.08 -8.55 0.67
N MET A 78 7.34 -8.94 0.45
CA MET A 78 8.54 -8.22 0.89
C MET A 78 9.63 -8.38 -0.16
N ALA A 79 10.04 -7.30 -0.81
CA ALA A 79 11.13 -7.30 -1.78
C ALA A 79 12.45 -6.93 -1.09
N PRO A 80 13.49 -7.76 -1.11
CA PRO A 80 14.79 -7.41 -0.56
C PRO A 80 15.45 -6.32 -1.43
N LEU A 81 15.95 -5.28 -0.79
CA LEU A 81 16.75 -4.23 -1.42
C LEU A 81 18.23 -4.56 -1.29
N HIS A 82 18.87 -4.85 -2.39
CA HIS A 82 20.26 -5.23 -2.45
C HIS A 82 21.18 -4.02 -2.67
N GLU A 83 22.39 -4.08 -2.11
CA GLU A 83 23.43 -3.06 -2.32
C GLU A 83 23.96 -3.03 -3.77
N ARG A 84 23.98 -4.20 -4.42
CA ARG A 84 24.46 -4.40 -5.81
C ARG A 84 23.48 -5.31 -6.54
N PRO A 85 23.46 -5.30 -7.89
CA PRO A 85 22.61 -6.19 -8.70
C PRO A 85 23.14 -7.64 -8.69
N ASP A 86 23.21 -8.20 -7.50
CA ASP A 86 23.68 -9.55 -7.19
C ASP A 86 22.89 -10.09 -5.98
N PRO A 87 22.22 -11.26 -6.08
CA PRO A 87 21.44 -11.81 -4.97
C PRO A 87 22.29 -12.18 -3.75
N ARG A 88 23.62 -12.21 -3.89
CA ARG A 88 24.55 -12.47 -2.78
C ARG A 88 25.07 -11.18 -2.13
N SER A 89 24.72 -10.01 -2.66
CA SER A 89 25.15 -8.74 -2.06
C SER A 89 24.40 -8.46 -0.75
N ALA A 90 24.93 -7.54 0.04
CA ALA A 90 24.28 -7.13 1.28
C ALA A 90 22.85 -6.62 1.01
N VAL A 91 21.92 -7.00 1.88
CA VAL A 91 20.55 -6.49 1.87
C VAL A 91 20.51 -5.23 2.73
N LEU A 92 20.21 -4.10 2.11
CA LEU A 92 20.12 -2.79 2.76
C LEU A 92 18.82 -2.59 3.54
N GLY A 93 17.80 -3.37 3.19
CA GLY A 93 16.47 -3.32 3.77
C GLY A 93 15.46 -4.11 2.94
N HIS A 94 14.19 -3.93 3.23
CA HIS A 94 13.10 -4.58 2.50
C HIS A 94 12.02 -3.55 2.13
N ALA A 95 11.49 -3.68 0.93
CA ALA A 95 10.35 -2.91 0.47
C ALA A 95 9.08 -3.78 0.56
N PRO A 96 8.08 -3.40 1.37
CA PRO A 96 6.83 -4.14 1.48
C PRO A 96 5.96 -3.99 0.23
N ALA A 97 5.04 -4.94 0.03
CA ALA A 97 4.02 -4.87 -1.00
C ALA A 97 3.28 -3.52 -0.96
N GLY A 98 3.01 -2.94 -2.11
CA GLY A 98 2.39 -1.62 -2.21
C GLY A 98 3.38 -0.44 -2.21
N THR A 99 4.67 -0.67 -1.96
CA THR A 99 5.70 0.38 -2.08
C THR A 99 5.79 0.86 -3.52
N LEU A 100 5.64 2.18 -3.72
CA LEU A 100 5.88 2.82 -5.01
C LEU A 100 7.37 3.16 -5.14
N VAL A 101 7.98 2.66 -6.18
CA VAL A 101 9.39 2.88 -6.49
C VAL A 101 9.49 3.71 -7.76
N PRO A 102 10.03 4.95 -7.70
CA PRO A 102 10.22 5.77 -8.89
C PRO A 102 11.18 5.08 -9.88
N GLU A 103 10.85 5.05 -11.16
CA GLU A 103 11.81 4.69 -12.20
C GLU A 103 12.83 5.83 -12.41
N PHE A 104 14.10 5.52 -12.31
CA PHE A 104 15.19 6.47 -12.13
C PHE A 104 15.46 7.41 -13.32
N ARG A 105 14.74 7.32 -14.44
CA ARG A 105 15.06 8.06 -15.68
C ARG A 105 15.02 9.58 -15.57
N HIS A 106 14.43 10.18 -14.51
CA HIS A 106 14.13 11.62 -14.48
C HIS A 106 14.41 12.35 -13.15
N TYR A 107 15.12 11.74 -12.19
CA TYR A 107 15.31 12.37 -10.88
C TYR A 107 16.77 12.41 -10.43
N LEU A 108 17.58 13.20 -11.13
CA LEU A 108 18.70 13.88 -10.49
C LEU A 108 18.34 15.37 -10.48
N PRO A 109 18.17 16.02 -9.31
CA PRO A 109 18.23 17.47 -9.28
C PRO A 109 19.54 17.86 -9.95
N GLU A 110 19.53 18.95 -10.73
CA GLU A 110 20.72 19.55 -11.33
C GLU A 110 21.69 19.95 -10.22
N SER A 111 22.38 18.98 -9.65
CA SER A 111 23.48 19.23 -8.73
C SER A 111 24.75 19.30 -9.57
N PRO A 112 25.43 20.45 -9.61
CA PRO A 112 26.69 20.59 -10.32
C PRO A 112 27.70 19.57 -9.77
N GLY A 113 28.09 18.61 -10.59
CA GLY A 113 29.09 17.59 -10.25
C GLY A 113 28.66 16.13 -10.36
N LEU A 114 27.38 15.82 -10.62
CA LEU A 114 26.88 14.45 -10.82
C LEU A 114 26.50 14.19 -12.30
N GLN A 115 27.32 14.68 -13.23
CA GLN A 115 27.27 14.21 -14.62
C GLN A 115 27.92 12.82 -14.67
N ARG A 116 27.15 11.79 -14.34
CA ARG A 116 27.43 10.41 -14.73
C ARG A 116 26.29 9.94 -15.61
N GLU A 117 26.66 9.29 -16.70
CA GLU A 117 25.73 8.60 -17.59
C GLU A 117 24.69 7.84 -16.76
N VAL A 118 23.41 8.19 -16.97
CA VAL A 118 22.29 7.47 -16.37
C VAL A 118 22.38 6.04 -16.88
N PRO A 119 22.66 5.03 -16.05
CA PRO A 119 22.64 3.65 -16.50
C PRO A 119 21.27 3.36 -17.08
N LYS A 120 21.20 2.61 -18.18
CA LYS A 120 19.94 2.09 -18.70
C LYS A 120 19.20 1.41 -17.55
N ALA A 121 17.97 1.83 -17.25
CA ALA A 121 17.19 1.42 -16.09
C ALA A 121 16.94 -0.09 -15.95
N GLU A 122 17.28 -0.88 -16.95
CA GLU A 122 17.19 -2.34 -16.95
C GLU A 122 18.54 -2.92 -17.32
N THR A 123 19.32 -3.30 -16.32
CA THR A 123 20.47 -4.17 -16.47
C THR A 123 20.06 -5.59 -16.09
N GLY A 124 19.36 -6.28 -17.01
CA GLY A 124 18.90 -7.64 -16.76
C GLY A 124 17.73 -7.69 -15.73
N PRO A 125 17.72 -8.64 -14.78
CA PRO A 125 16.61 -8.82 -13.83
C PRO A 125 16.61 -7.81 -12.66
N TRP A 126 17.41 -6.74 -12.72
CA TRP A 126 17.58 -5.78 -11.63
C TRP A 126 17.10 -4.39 -12.00
N LEU A 127 16.40 -3.77 -11.08
CA LEU A 127 15.96 -2.38 -11.10
C LEU A 127 16.81 -1.58 -10.12
N GLU A 128 17.54 -0.59 -10.61
CA GLU A 128 18.21 0.38 -9.74
C GLU A 128 17.17 1.34 -9.18
N VAL A 129 17.15 1.46 -7.85
CA VAL A 129 16.22 2.34 -7.14
C VAL A 129 16.98 3.27 -6.22
N VAL A 130 16.44 4.45 -6.02
CA VAL A 130 16.96 5.41 -5.05
C VAL A 130 16.02 5.48 -3.88
N LEU A 131 16.53 5.11 -2.74
CA LEU A 131 15.85 5.30 -1.47
C LEU A 131 16.31 6.61 -0.86
N ALA A 132 15.35 7.43 -0.50
CA ALA A 132 15.64 8.51 0.42
C ALA A 132 15.82 7.93 1.82
N ARG A 133 17.03 7.89 2.33
CA ARG A 133 17.26 7.83 3.77
C ARG A 133 17.43 9.25 4.26
N PRO A 134 16.56 9.74 5.12
CA PRO A 134 16.85 10.91 5.91
C PRO A 134 17.91 10.52 6.97
N ASP A 135 19.16 10.28 6.53
CA ASP A 135 20.25 10.39 7.50
C ASP A 135 20.51 11.90 7.67
N ALA A 136 21.13 12.27 8.79
CA ALA A 136 21.46 13.65 9.17
C ALA A 136 22.30 14.42 8.11
N ARG A 137 22.46 13.88 6.90
CA ARG A 137 23.26 14.40 5.78
C ARG A 137 22.51 14.45 4.45
N ASN A 138 21.21 14.23 4.41
CA ASN A 138 20.38 14.29 3.18
C ASN A 138 20.93 13.40 2.04
N ARG A 139 21.37 12.19 2.32
CA ARG A 139 21.92 11.28 1.32
C ARG A 139 20.85 10.31 0.81
N PHE A 140 20.80 10.19 -0.51
CA PHE A 140 20.07 9.12 -1.18
C PHE A 140 20.91 7.84 -1.13
N VAL A 141 20.28 6.72 -0.77
CA VAL A 141 20.91 5.40 -0.85
C VAL A 141 20.42 4.72 -2.11
N ARG A 142 21.34 4.35 -2.97
CA ARG A 142 21.05 3.50 -4.13
C ARG A 142 20.98 2.04 -3.69
N GLY A 143 20.06 1.32 -4.26
CA GLY A 143 19.94 -0.11 -4.08
C GLY A 143 19.29 -0.75 -5.30
N TYR A 144 19.12 -2.04 -5.24
CA TYR A 144 18.63 -2.83 -6.36
C TYR A 144 17.49 -3.76 -5.90
N LEU A 145 16.37 -3.69 -6.61
CA LEU A 145 15.27 -4.64 -6.52
C LEU A 145 15.30 -5.54 -7.74
N THR A 146 14.77 -6.75 -7.64
CA THR A 146 14.54 -7.58 -8.83
C THR A 146 13.32 -7.06 -9.59
N THR A 147 13.35 -7.10 -10.92
CA THR A 147 12.24 -6.61 -11.76
C THR A 147 10.97 -7.43 -11.57
N ASP A 148 11.09 -8.73 -11.27
CA ASP A 148 9.99 -9.65 -11.00
C ASP A 148 9.31 -9.41 -9.64
N SER A 149 9.96 -8.69 -8.73
CA SER A 149 9.35 -8.26 -7.47
C SER A 149 8.44 -7.02 -7.63
N THR A 150 8.39 -6.42 -8.81
CA THR A 150 7.68 -5.17 -9.07
C THR A 150 6.85 -5.24 -10.34
N VAL A 151 5.81 -4.40 -10.45
CA VAL A 151 5.01 -4.18 -11.65
C VAL A 151 4.95 -2.68 -11.94
N ARG A 152 4.97 -2.31 -13.23
CA ARG A 152 4.83 -0.88 -13.61
C ARG A 152 3.41 -0.41 -13.28
N VAL A 153 3.31 0.75 -12.64
CA VAL A 153 1.98 1.32 -12.32
C VAL A 153 1.18 1.60 -13.59
N ALA A 154 1.84 2.01 -14.67
CA ALA A 154 1.19 2.23 -15.97
C ALA A 154 0.60 0.95 -16.60
N ASP A 155 1.09 -0.22 -16.20
CA ASP A 155 0.63 -1.52 -16.70
C ASP A 155 -0.49 -2.11 -15.81
N LEU A 156 -0.90 -1.41 -14.74
CA LEU A 156 -1.98 -1.81 -13.85
C LEU A 156 -3.30 -1.08 -14.21
N PRO A 157 -4.40 -1.84 -14.24
CA PRO A 157 -4.47 -3.29 -14.30
C PRO A 157 -4.01 -3.79 -15.68
N LEU A 158 -3.16 -4.79 -15.74
CA LEU A 158 -2.71 -5.40 -17.01
C LEU A 158 -3.91 -5.87 -17.87
N ARG A 159 -4.99 -6.18 -17.20
CA ARG A 159 -6.31 -6.53 -17.70
C ARG A 159 -7.30 -6.24 -16.58
N TYR A 160 -8.60 -6.36 -16.86
CA TYR A 160 -9.57 -6.33 -15.79
C TYR A 160 -9.25 -7.43 -14.78
N PRO A 161 -9.07 -7.09 -13.50
CA PRO A 161 -8.76 -8.09 -12.49
C PRO A 161 -9.89 -9.09 -12.36
N THR A 162 -9.55 -10.35 -12.17
CA THR A 162 -10.48 -11.44 -11.95
C THR A 162 -10.57 -11.80 -10.47
N PRO A 163 -11.63 -12.48 -10.01
CA PRO A 163 -11.68 -13.02 -8.66
C PRO A 163 -10.44 -13.84 -8.28
N ALA A 164 -9.88 -14.61 -9.20
CA ALA A 164 -8.70 -15.41 -8.97
C ALA A 164 -7.44 -14.55 -8.68
N ASP A 165 -7.34 -13.38 -9.30
CA ASP A 165 -6.23 -12.46 -9.04
C ASP A 165 -6.30 -11.92 -7.60
N TYR A 166 -7.50 -11.54 -7.14
CA TYR A 166 -7.70 -11.11 -5.76
C TYR A 166 -7.40 -12.22 -4.76
N LEU A 167 -7.86 -13.45 -5.02
CA LEU A 167 -7.60 -14.59 -4.14
C LEU A 167 -6.09 -14.87 -4.05
N LYS A 168 -5.40 -14.92 -5.19
CA LYS A 168 -3.95 -15.13 -5.24
C LYS A 168 -3.21 -14.08 -4.43
N THR A 169 -3.62 -12.82 -4.58
CA THR A 169 -3.02 -11.71 -3.82
C THR A 169 -3.33 -11.84 -2.33
N ALA A 170 -4.58 -12.12 -1.96
CA ALA A 170 -5.00 -12.27 -0.57
C ALA A 170 -4.26 -13.42 0.14
N GLU A 171 -4.07 -14.54 -0.56
CA GLU A 171 -3.34 -15.69 -0.04
C GLU A 171 -1.88 -15.37 0.28
N SER A 172 -1.24 -14.49 -0.48
CA SER A 172 0.13 -14.08 -0.21
C SER A 172 0.31 -13.31 1.11
N PHE A 173 -0.76 -12.76 1.67
CA PHE A 173 -0.76 -12.06 2.95
C PHE A 173 -1.07 -12.95 4.15
N ILE A 174 -1.45 -14.21 3.97
CA ILE A 174 -1.74 -15.12 5.09
C ILE A 174 -0.52 -15.20 6.01
N GLY A 175 -0.74 -15.03 7.32
CA GLY A 175 0.31 -15.00 8.33
C GLY A 175 0.85 -13.61 8.66
N VAL A 176 0.51 -12.57 7.90
CA VAL A 176 0.88 -11.18 8.25
C VAL A 176 0.20 -10.77 9.55
N PRO A 177 0.96 -10.20 10.54
CA PRO A 177 0.39 -9.78 11.83
C PRO A 177 -0.71 -8.73 11.68
N TYR A 178 -1.68 -8.77 12.59
CA TYR A 178 -2.63 -7.67 12.74
C TYR A 178 -1.96 -6.45 13.35
N LEU A 179 -2.14 -5.30 12.70
CA LEU A 179 -1.75 -3.99 13.21
C LEU A 179 -2.90 -3.01 12.95
N TRP A 180 -3.45 -2.40 14.00
CA TRP A 180 -4.46 -1.36 13.85
C TRP A 180 -3.90 -0.18 13.04
N GLY A 181 -4.62 0.27 12.01
CA GLY A 181 -4.14 1.30 11.08
C GLY A 181 -3.10 0.79 10.05
N GLY A 182 -2.74 -0.49 10.09
CA GLY A 182 -1.71 -1.05 9.22
C GLY A 182 -2.19 -1.35 7.79
N THR A 183 -1.36 -1.01 6.81
CA THR A 183 -1.62 -1.21 5.38
C THR A 183 -0.45 -1.90 4.67
N THR A 184 0.48 -2.52 5.40
CA THR A 184 1.70 -3.10 4.81
C THR A 184 1.87 -4.58 5.19
N ALA A 185 2.78 -5.27 4.51
CA ALA A 185 3.18 -6.63 4.87
C ALA A 185 3.85 -6.73 6.27
N LEU A 186 4.15 -5.62 6.93
CA LEU A 186 4.65 -5.59 8.31
C LEU A 186 3.52 -5.65 9.33
N GLY A 187 2.29 -5.31 8.92
CA GLY A 187 1.08 -5.40 9.71
C GLY A 187 -0.10 -4.82 8.94
N LEU A 188 -1.26 -5.44 9.06
CA LEU A 188 -2.51 -5.09 8.39
C LEU A 188 -3.66 -5.11 9.38
N ASP A 189 -4.57 -4.13 9.30
CA ASP A 189 -5.91 -4.30 9.84
C ASP A 189 -6.88 -4.85 8.79
N CYS A 190 -8.15 -4.98 9.13
CA CYS A 190 -9.14 -5.61 8.24
C CYS A 190 -9.35 -4.85 6.93
N SER A 191 -9.53 -3.53 7.00
CA SER A 191 -9.75 -2.68 5.82
C SER A 191 -8.46 -2.41 5.06
N GLY A 192 -7.31 -2.26 5.75
CA GLY A 192 -5.99 -2.17 5.13
C GLY A 192 -5.61 -3.44 4.35
N PHE A 193 -5.97 -4.63 4.85
CA PHE A 193 -5.79 -5.89 4.14
C PHE A 193 -6.55 -5.90 2.80
N VAL A 194 -7.85 -5.64 2.80
CA VAL A 194 -8.63 -5.65 1.55
C VAL A 194 -8.22 -4.50 0.62
N GLN A 195 -7.86 -3.33 1.17
CA GLN A 195 -7.33 -2.22 0.40
C GLN A 195 -6.06 -2.63 -0.36
N GLN A 196 -5.11 -3.30 0.29
CA GLN A 196 -3.88 -3.75 -0.36
C GLN A 196 -4.14 -4.83 -1.42
N VAL A 197 -5.03 -5.78 -1.15
CA VAL A 197 -5.43 -6.78 -2.15
C VAL A 197 -5.95 -6.11 -3.42
N TYR A 198 -6.84 -5.14 -3.28
CA TYR A 198 -7.40 -4.40 -4.41
C TYR A 198 -6.35 -3.52 -5.10
N ARG A 199 -5.54 -2.79 -4.32
CA ARG A 199 -4.49 -1.90 -4.84
C ARG A 199 -3.46 -2.64 -5.70
N LEU A 200 -3.00 -3.82 -5.26
CA LEU A 200 -2.06 -4.66 -6.01
C LEU A 200 -2.67 -5.21 -7.30
N ASN A 201 -3.99 -5.17 -7.43
CA ASN A 201 -4.73 -5.49 -8.65
C ASN A 201 -5.24 -4.23 -9.39
N GLY A 202 -4.69 -3.06 -9.08
CA GLY A 202 -4.93 -1.79 -9.78
C GLY A 202 -6.24 -1.09 -9.43
N VAL A 203 -6.94 -1.50 -8.36
CA VAL A 203 -8.21 -0.91 -7.93
C VAL A 203 -8.04 -0.21 -6.59
N ALA A 204 -8.39 1.07 -6.52
CA ALA A 204 -8.35 1.84 -5.29
C ALA A 204 -9.60 1.61 -4.44
N LEU A 205 -9.42 1.38 -3.15
CA LEU A 205 -10.47 1.37 -2.15
C LEU A 205 -10.21 2.46 -1.10
N PRO A 206 -11.26 3.02 -0.47
CA PRO A 206 -11.13 3.87 0.70
C PRO A 206 -10.46 3.12 1.86
N ARG A 207 -9.98 3.88 2.85
CA ARG A 207 -9.24 3.32 3.98
C ARG A 207 -10.11 2.50 4.92
N ASP A 208 -11.27 3.02 5.32
CA ASP A 208 -12.07 2.46 6.39
C ASP A 208 -13.15 1.48 5.90
N ALA A 209 -13.46 0.48 6.73
CA ALA A 209 -14.41 -0.57 6.40
C ALA A 209 -15.83 -0.04 6.10
N ASP A 210 -16.29 0.97 6.85
CA ASP A 210 -17.59 1.61 6.64
C ASP A 210 -17.64 2.37 5.30
N GLN A 211 -16.55 3.05 4.92
CA GLN A 211 -16.40 3.72 3.63
C GLN A 211 -16.37 2.68 2.48
N GLN A 212 -15.65 1.58 2.66
CA GLN A 212 -15.61 0.46 1.70
C GLN A 212 -17.00 -0.16 1.52
N ALA A 213 -17.82 -0.23 2.59
CA ALA A 213 -19.19 -0.73 2.54
C ALA A 213 -20.14 0.14 1.70
N MET A 214 -19.74 1.35 1.34
CA MET A 214 -20.53 2.24 0.46
C MET A 214 -20.21 2.01 -1.02
N LEU A 215 -19.16 1.24 -1.36
CA LEU A 215 -18.75 1.03 -2.73
C LEU A 215 -19.36 -0.22 -3.35
N GLY A 216 -19.38 -0.22 -4.69
CA GLY A 216 -19.83 -1.36 -5.45
C GLY A 216 -21.32 -1.68 -5.32
N ARG A 217 -21.73 -2.79 -5.91
CA ARG A 217 -23.11 -3.25 -5.91
C ARG A 217 -23.40 -4.14 -4.69
N LYS A 218 -24.50 -3.86 -3.98
CA LYS A 218 -24.99 -4.74 -2.93
C LYS A 218 -25.44 -6.08 -3.55
N VAL A 219 -25.03 -7.18 -2.95
CA VAL A 219 -25.43 -8.54 -3.37
C VAL A 219 -25.87 -9.35 -2.14
N GLU A 220 -26.72 -10.37 -2.38
CA GLU A 220 -27.21 -11.23 -1.30
C GLU A 220 -26.31 -12.45 -1.06
N GLU A 221 -25.61 -12.92 -2.11
CA GLU A 221 -24.70 -14.04 -2.03
C GLU A 221 -23.29 -13.62 -2.43
N ALA A 222 -22.31 -13.98 -1.60
CA ALA A 222 -20.91 -13.70 -1.88
C ALA A 222 -20.34 -14.66 -2.93
N ARG A 223 -19.42 -14.11 -3.72
CA ARG A 223 -18.54 -14.86 -4.61
C ARG A 223 -17.10 -14.45 -4.30
N ALA A 224 -16.17 -15.25 -4.76
CA ALA A 224 -14.75 -14.92 -4.66
C ALA A 224 -14.47 -13.48 -5.15
N GLY A 225 -13.72 -12.73 -4.36
CA GLY A 225 -13.40 -11.32 -4.64
C GLY A 225 -14.42 -10.30 -4.14
N ASP A 226 -15.58 -10.69 -3.63
CA ASP A 226 -16.52 -9.77 -2.99
C ASP A 226 -16.02 -9.34 -1.60
N LEU A 227 -16.52 -8.22 -1.11
CA LEU A 227 -16.26 -7.72 0.24
C LEU A 227 -17.43 -8.09 1.17
N MET A 228 -17.11 -8.77 2.27
CA MET A 228 -18.05 -9.12 3.33
C MET A 228 -17.85 -8.18 4.51
N PHE A 229 -18.92 -7.55 4.97
CA PHE A 229 -18.90 -6.57 6.06
C PHE A 229 -19.61 -7.10 7.28
N PHE A 230 -19.00 -6.92 8.44
CA PHE A 230 -19.48 -7.43 9.72
C PHE A 230 -19.58 -6.31 10.75
N GLY A 231 -20.33 -6.56 11.82
CA GLY A 231 -20.49 -5.68 12.97
C GLY A 231 -21.84 -5.86 13.65
N ALA A 232 -21.94 -5.45 14.91
CA ALA A 232 -23.17 -5.59 15.68
C ALA A 232 -24.20 -4.49 15.34
N GLU A 233 -23.83 -3.23 15.52
CA GLU A 233 -24.68 -2.06 15.25
C GLU A 233 -24.33 -1.35 13.95
N SER A 234 -23.04 -1.24 13.65
CA SER A 234 -22.46 -0.64 12.45
C SER A 234 -21.43 -1.58 11.85
N VAL A 235 -20.90 -1.25 10.69
CA VAL A 235 -19.76 -1.96 10.10
C VAL A 235 -18.51 -1.61 10.91
N ASP A 236 -17.88 -2.63 11.47
CA ASP A 236 -16.62 -2.53 12.23
C ASP A 236 -15.54 -3.48 11.71
N HIS A 237 -15.88 -4.31 10.71
CA HIS A 237 -14.95 -5.28 10.14
C HIS A 237 -15.30 -5.60 8.69
N VAL A 238 -14.24 -5.91 7.91
CA VAL A 238 -14.36 -6.33 6.51
C VAL A 238 -13.46 -7.54 6.25
N ALA A 239 -13.91 -8.39 5.31
CA ALA A 239 -13.17 -9.54 4.83
C ALA A 239 -13.30 -9.67 3.31
N LEU A 240 -12.35 -10.35 2.66
CA LEU A 240 -12.43 -10.73 1.26
C LEU A 240 -13.05 -12.12 1.13
N ALA A 241 -14.18 -12.22 0.45
CA ALA A 241 -14.84 -13.49 0.19
C ALA A 241 -13.97 -14.39 -0.71
N THR A 242 -13.86 -15.66 -0.34
CA THR A 242 -13.29 -16.72 -1.17
C THR A 242 -14.34 -17.66 -1.73
N GLY A 243 -15.56 -17.56 -1.24
CA GLY A 243 -16.75 -18.33 -1.60
C GLY A 243 -17.99 -17.73 -0.95
N ALA A 244 -19.09 -18.46 -0.93
CA ALA A 244 -20.36 -18.00 -0.37
C ALA A 244 -20.27 -17.66 1.13
N ASP A 245 -19.57 -18.50 1.90
CA ASP A 245 -19.44 -18.36 3.34
C ASP A 245 -18.00 -18.20 3.79
N ASP A 246 -17.02 -18.49 2.92
CA ASP A 246 -15.62 -18.53 3.26
C ASP A 246 -14.93 -17.23 2.86
N PHE A 247 -13.99 -16.76 3.67
CA PHE A 247 -13.26 -15.51 3.45
C PHE A 247 -11.81 -15.56 3.97
N ILE A 248 -11.02 -14.55 3.61
CA ILE A 248 -9.72 -14.21 4.21
C ILE A 248 -9.86 -12.83 4.86
N HIS A 249 -9.29 -12.67 6.06
CA HIS A 249 -9.34 -11.42 6.80
C HIS A 249 -8.15 -11.22 7.76
N ALA A 250 -7.94 -9.99 8.21
CA ALA A 250 -7.12 -9.67 9.38
C ALA A 250 -8.06 -9.48 10.58
N PRO A 251 -8.12 -10.44 11.54
CA PRO A 251 -9.25 -10.56 12.47
C PRO A 251 -9.28 -9.50 13.58
N MET A 252 -8.19 -9.28 14.30
CA MET A 252 -8.06 -8.34 15.41
C MET A 252 -6.65 -8.34 15.99
N LYS A 253 -6.37 -7.44 16.92
CA LYS A 253 -5.10 -7.34 17.65
C LYS A 253 -4.66 -8.70 18.23
N GLY A 254 -3.41 -9.05 17.98
CA GLY A 254 -2.80 -10.32 18.38
C GLY A 254 -3.03 -11.48 17.42
N GLY A 255 -3.85 -11.28 16.37
CA GLY A 255 -4.04 -12.26 15.29
C GLY A 255 -3.16 -12.00 14.08
N VAL A 256 -3.35 -12.83 13.07
CA VAL A 256 -2.69 -12.74 11.76
C VAL A 256 -3.75 -12.80 10.66
N VAL A 257 -3.42 -12.36 9.45
CA VAL A 257 -4.27 -12.61 8.28
C VAL A 257 -4.51 -14.11 8.14
N GLN A 258 -5.76 -14.51 8.08
CA GLN A 258 -6.16 -15.91 8.09
C GLN A 258 -7.46 -16.16 7.35
N ARG A 259 -7.76 -17.43 7.09
CA ARG A 259 -9.05 -17.86 6.57
C ARG A 259 -10.09 -17.87 7.69
N GLY A 260 -11.33 -17.54 7.32
CA GLY A 260 -12.50 -17.60 8.21
C GLY A 260 -13.73 -18.04 7.46
N ARG A 261 -14.83 -18.23 8.20
CA ARG A 261 -16.13 -18.59 7.67
C ARG A 261 -17.21 -17.80 8.35
N VAL A 262 -18.29 -17.48 7.58
CA VAL A 262 -19.48 -16.83 8.12
C VAL A 262 -20.10 -17.71 9.20
N GLY A 263 -20.46 -17.08 10.31
CA GLY A 263 -20.94 -17.76 11.52
C GLY A 263 -20.09 -17.38 12.74
N GLY A 264 -20.42 -17.88 13.93
CA GLY A 264 -19.78 -17.50 15.18
C GLY A 264 -20.24 -16.13 15.67
N ASP A 265 -19.33 -15.37 16.32
CA ASP A 265 -19.68 -14.16 17.07
C ASP A 265 -19.85 -12.90 16.18
N ARG A 266 -19.53 -12.97 14.87
CA ARG A 266 -19.62 -11.83 13.97
C ARG A 266 -20.90 -11.87 13.12
N ILE A 267 -21.67 -10.79 13.18
CA ILE A 267 -22.89 -10.63 12.39
C ILE A 267 -22.55 -10.09 11.01
N LEU A 268 -22.89 -10.83 9.96
CA LEU A 268 -22.76 -10.34 8.59
C LEU A 268 -23.80 -9.23 8.33
N ARG A 269 -23.32 -8.05 7.97
CA ARG A 269 -24.13 -6.83 7.72
C ARG A 269 -24.45 -6.63 6.25
N GLY A 270 -23.62 -7.14 5.38
CA GLY A 270 -23.82 -7.01 3.94
C GLY A 270 -22.63 -7.45 3.12
N ILE A 271 -22.84 -7.52 1.82
CA ILE A 271 -21.84 -7.94 0.86
C ILE A 271 -21.81 -6.91 -0.27
N ARG A 272 -20.60 -6.55 -0.71
CA ARG A 272 -20.40 -5.65 -1.85
C ARG A 272 -19.57 -6.31 -2.93
N ARG A 273 -20.05 -6.19 -4.16
CA ARG A 273 -19.33 -6.62 -5.36
C ARG A 273 -18.78 -5.41 -6.09
N CYS A 274 -17.45 -5.28 -6.09
CA CYS A 274 -16.74 -4.22 -6.78
C CYS A 274 -16.27 -4.63 -8.17
N LEU A 275 -16.30 -5.93 -8.48
CA LEU A 275 -15.97 -6.46 -9.81
C LEU A 275 -17.21 -6.49 -10.71
N PRO A 276 -17.07 -6.24 -12.01
CA PRO A 276 -18.17 -6.40 -12.96
C PRO A 276 -18.62 -7.87 -13.05
N ASP A 277 -19.90 -8.08 -13.30
CA ASP A 277 -20.40 -9.42 -13.59
C ASP A 277 -19.82 -9.89 -14.93
N GLY A 278 -19.32 -11.11 -14.97
CA GLY A 278 -18.80 -11.72 -16.20
C GLY A 278 -17.27 -11.76 -16.34
N SER A 279 -16.53 -11.35 -15.33
CA SER A 279 -15.07 -11.60 -15.27
C SER A 279 -14.77 -13.07 -14.93
N THR A 280 -15.43 -14.00 -15.62
CA THR A 280 -15.07 -15.42 -15.62
C THR A 280 -14.10 -15.67 -16.76
N THR A 281 -12.97 -16.17 -16.39
CA THR A 281 -11.79 -16.70 -17.11
C THR A 281 -10.70 -15.71 -17.37
#